data_2a695e64ef03202be17da4bf31ae02e9
#
_entry.id   2a695e64ef03202be17da4bf31ae02e9
#
_cell.length_a   1.000
_cell.length_b   1.000
_cell.length_c   1.000
_cell.angle_alpha   90.00
_cell.angle_beta   90.00
_cell.angle_gamma   90.00
#
_symmetry.space_group_name_H-M   'P 1'
#
loop_
_entity.id
_entity.type
_entity.pdbx_description
1 polymer ?
#
loop_
_entity_poly.entity_id
_entity_poly.type
_entity_poly.pdbx_seq_one_letter_code
_entity_poly.pdbx_strand_id
1 'polypeptide(L)'
;MTALTTGSEAWWQSKNGPEWERLKASYRVTFWWRDPAGTQKTSTVKRVWLYITGVTDHHQNARPQSLERIPDTDVWQWQGEFSPEWRGSYCFIPSDNENDFASAVFEGAQPDRMALREGWRKLLPHAVSDPLNPQSWRGGRGHAVSALEMPDAPVQPGWDRPDTPYQPPVCIEWNSERLNNRRRVWIFTTGDDDPGRPLAVLLDGQFWAESMPVWPALASLTRDGKLPPAVYVLIDAIDTEHRSRELPCNPDFWLAVQEELLPQVKTFAPFSDRADRTVVAGQSFGGLSSLYAGLNWPQRFGCILSQSGSYWWPHRGAQQDGLLIEQLKAGEKTARGLRIVLEAGRNEPLIFRANQAIFAELHTQQPIFWRQVDGGHDALCWRGGLTQGLMTLWQPLIH
;
A
#
# COMPACT_ATOMS: atom_id res chain seq x y z
N MET A 1 20.97 -18.49 33.22
CA MET A 1 21.07 -17.06 32.80
C MET A 1 20.18 -16.26 33.72
N THR A 2 20.71 -15.25 34.39
CA THR A 2 19.91 -14.36 35.24
C THR A 2 18.99 -13.55 34.34
N ALA A 3 17.67 -13.53 34.60
CA ALA A 3 16.73 -12.72 33.85
C ALA A 3 17.12 -11.23 33.95
N LEU A 4 17.14 -10.53 32.81
CA LEU A 4 17.41 -9.10 32.78
C LEU A 4 16.26 -8.33 33.44
N THR A 5 16.59 -7.33 34.24
CA THR A 5 15.57 -6.47 34.87
C THR A 5 14.91 -5.62 33.81
N THR A 6 13.56 -5.67 33.68
CA THR A 6 12.77 -4.90 32.75
C THR A 6 13.08 -3.40 32.86
N GLY A 7 13.38 -2.75 31.72
CA GLY A 7 13.72 -1.34 31.64
C GLY A 7 15.18 -1.01 32.00
N SER A 8 15.99 -2.01 32.35
CA SER A 8 17.44 -1.78 32.47
C SER A 8 18.06 -1.54 31.10
N GLU A 9 19.22 -0.89 31.05
CA GLU A 9 19.91 -0.65 29.78
C GLU A 9 20.24 -1.97 29.06
N ALA A 10 20.69 -3.00 29.81
CA ALA A 10 20.95 -4.34 29.26
C ALA A 10 19.65 -4.98 28.66
N TRP A 11 18.52 -4.74 29.32
CA TRP A 11 17.23 -5.22 28.81
C TRP A 11 16.86 -4.52 27.51
N TRP A 12 17.03 -3.19 27.42
CA TRP A 12 16.78 -2.44 26.18
C TRP A 12 17.72 -2.84 25.04
N GLN A 13 18.99 -3.08 25.32
CA GLN A 13 19.97 -3.55 24.34
C GLN A 13 19.64 -4.95 23.80
N SER A 14 18.82 -5.73 24.50
CA SER A 14 18.36 -7.04 24.02
C SER A 14 17.18 -6.96 23.04
N LYS A 15 16.59 -5.77 22.82
CA LYS A 15 15.39 -5.56 21.99
C LYS A 15 15.74 -5.12 20.58
N ASN A 16 15.08 -5.70 19.57
CA ASN A 16 15.23 -5.39 18.14
C ASN A 16 13.87 -5.13 17.46
N GLY A 17 12.95 -4.47 18.14
CA GLY A 17 11.60 -4.24 17.69
C GLY A 17 10.59 -5.15 18.41
N PRO A 18 9.42 -5.41 17.80
CA PRO A 18 8.41 -6.28 18.37
C PRO A 18 8.93 -7.70 18.57
N GLU A 19 8.57 -8.29 19.68
CA GLU A 19 8.90 -9.69 19.98
C GLU A 19 7.65 -10.55 19.85
N TRP A 20 7.82 -11.79 19.42
CA TRP A 20 6.69 -12.72 19.32
C TRP A 20 6.98 -14.07 19.95
N GLU A 21 5.91 -14.63 20.49
CA GLU A 21 5.84 -15.96 21.06
C GLU A 21 4.84 -16.79 20.26
N ARG A 22 5.26 -17.99 19.85
CA ARG A 22 4.37 -18.89 19.11
C ARG A 22 3.29 -19.45 20.04
N LEU A 23 2.04 -19.30 19.64
CA LEU A 23 0.89 -19.98 20.22
C LEU A 23 0.53 -21.20 19.35
N LYS A 24 -0.61 -21.82 19.62
CA LYS A 24 -1.03 -23.04 18.88
C LYS A 24 -1.22 -22.78 17.38
N ALA A 25 -1.90 -21.69 16.99
CA ALA A 25 -2.26 -21.37 15.60
C ALA A 25 -1.93 -19.91 15.22
N SER A 26 -1.26 -19.17 16.08
CA SER A 26 -1.00 -17.74 15.95
C SER A 26 0.29 -17.37 16.66
N TYR A 27 0.59 -16.09 16.67
CA TYR A 27 1.67 -15.51 17.46
C TYR A 27 1.14 -14.42 18.38
N ARG A 28 1.57 -14.41 19.64
CA ARG A 28 1.44 -13.26 20.52
C ARG A 28 2.60 -12.34 20.25
N VAL A 29 2.31 -11.10 19.85
CA VAL A 29 3.31 -10.07 19.55
C VAL A 29 3.28 -9.01 20.62
N THR A 30 4.45 -8.66 21.16
CA THR A 30 4.62 -7.58 22.12
C THR A 30 5.35 -6.42 21.46
N PHE A 31 4.74 -5.24 21.47
CA PHE A 31 5.34 -3.99 21.03
C PHE A 31 5.88 -3.25 22.24
N TRP A 32 7.09 -2.69 22.11
CA TRP A 32 7.81 -1.97 23.14
C TRP A 32 8.08 -0.54 22.69
N TRP A 33 7.91 0.40 23.57
CA TRP A 33 8.36 1.77 23.38
C TRP A 33 9.07 2.26 24.63
N ARG A 34 10.26 2.85 24.47
CA ARG A 34 11.05 3.44 25.54
C ARG A 34 10.69 4.91 25.68
N ASP A 35 10.28 5.31 26.85
CA ASP A 35 10.04 6.70 27.15
C ASP A 35 11.38 7.43 27.39
N PRO A 36 11.77 8.37 26.51
CA PRO A 36 13.05 9.07 26.64
C PRO A 36 13.10 9.98 27.87
N ALA A 37 11.94 10.37 28.43
CA ALA A 37 11.86 11.17 29.65
C ALA A 37 11.88 10.31 30.93
N GLY A 38 11.94 9.00 30.82
CA GLY A 38 12.06 8.08 31.94
C GLY A 38 10.74 7.54 32.47
N THR A 39 10.61 7.48 33.80
CA THR A 39 9.43 6.91 34.46
C THR A 39 8.26 7.91 34.55
N GLN A 40 7.12 7.45 35.07
CA GLN A 40 5.95 8.32 35.31
C GLN A 40 6.24 9.52 36.24
N LYS A 41 7.36 9.52 36.94
CA LYS A 41 7.76 10.64 37.82
C LYS A 41 8.43 11.78 37.06
N THR A 42 9.00 11.48 35.91
CA THR A 42 9.78 12.44 35.10
C THR A 42 9.17 12.72 33.75
N SER A 43 8.30 11.83 33.26
CA SER A 43 7.67 11.94 31.94
C SER A 43 6.28 12.56 32.00
N THR A 44 5.97 13.38 31.02
CA THR A 44 4.62 13.95 30.79
C THR A 44 3.74 13.08 29.89
N VAL A 45 4.32 12.02 29.29
CA VAL A 45 3.59 11.14 28.37
C VAL A 45 2.45 10.41 29.09
N LYS A 46 1.24 10.58 28.54
CA LYS A 46 -0.01 10.00 29.07
C LYS A 46 -0.51 8.83 28.23
N ARG A 47 -0.23 8.84 26.91
CA ARG A 47 -0.61 7.82 25.93
C ARG A 47 0.54 7.58 24.97
N VAL A 48 0.67 6.37 24.51
CA VAL A 48 1.49 6.01 23.35
C VAL A 48 0.57 5.27 22.39
N TRP A 49 -0.09 6.03 21.52
CA TRP A 49 -1.02 5.46 20.56
C TRP A 49 -0.29 4.53 19.60
N LEU A 50 -0.89 3.39 19.34
CA LEU A 50 -0.36 2.36 18.45
C LEU A 50 -1.24 2.27 17.20
N TYR A 51 -0.67 2.64 16.06
CA TYR A 51 -1.33 2.52 14.78
C TYR A 51 -0.73 1.37 13.98
N ILE A 52 -1.42 0.23 13.98
CA ILE A 52 -1.05 -0.97 13.22
C ILE A 52 -2.04 -1.10 12.07
N THR A 53 -1.56 -1.01 10.84
CA THR A 53 -2.41 -1.10 9.65
C THR A 53 -3.07 -2.47 9.58
N GLY A 54 -4.40 -2.48 9.54
CA GLY A 54 -5.20 -3.71 9.53
C GLY A 54 -5.49 -4.30 10.91
N VAL A 55 -5.07 -3.66 12.00
CA VAL A 55 -5.33 -4.14 13.38
C VAL A 55 -5.93 -3.06 14.26
N THR A 56 -5.29 -1.90 14.39
CA THR A 56 -5.76 -0.80 15.25
C THR A 56 -6.10 0.46 14.47
N ASP A 57 -5.99 0.43 13.15
CA ASP A 57 -6.21 1.57 12.27
C ASP A 57 -7.71 1.85 12.04
N HIS A 58 -8.00 2.98 11.39
CA HIS A 58 -9.37 3.39 11.10
C HIS A 58 -10.11 2.46 10.12
N HIS A 59 -9.41 1.65 9.32
CA HIS A 59 -10.05 0.70 8.40
C HIS A 59 -10.73 -0.45 9.14
N GLN A 60 -10.27 -0.77 10.36
CA GLN A 60 -10.88 -1.77 11.21
C GLN A 60 -12.13 -1.26 11.94
N ASN A 61 -12.36 0.05 11.95
CA ASN A 61 -13.39 0.68 12.77
C ASN A 61 -13.30 0.23 14.24
N ALA A 62 -12.09 0.04 14.75
CA ALA A 62 -11.79 -0.38 16.10
C ALA A 62 -11.45 0.84 16.97
N ARG A 63 -11.69 0.71 18.27
CA ARG A 63 -11.27 1.74 19.23
C ARG A 63 -9.75 1.88 19.22
N PRO A 64 -9.22 3.11 19.29
CA PRO A 64 -7.80 3.35 19.37
C PRO A 64 -7.16 2.60 20.53
N GLN A 65 -5.97 2.07 20.31
CA GLN A 65 -5.19 1.36 21.31
C GLN A 65 -3.96 2.18 21.68
N SER A 66 -3.65 2.23 22.97
CA SER A 66 -2.41 2.79 23.50
C SER A 66 -1.59 1.69 24.17
N LEU A 67 -0.26 1.79 24.06
CA LEU A 67 0.60 1.04 24.95
C LEU A 67 0.31 1.43 26.39
N GLU A 68 0.59 0.54 27.32
CA GLU A 68 0.50 0.76 28.76
C GLU A 68 1.90 0.79 29.36
N ARG A 69 2.11 1.73 30.29
CA ARG A 69 3.39 1.83 31.03
C ARG A 69 3.53 0.69 32.04
N ILE A 70 4.67 0.05 32.05
CA ILE A 70 5.05 -0.82 33.16
C ILE A 70 5.44 0.10 34.35
N PRO A 71 4.75 -0.03 35.50
CA PRO A 71 4.98 0.87 36.64
C PRO A 71 6.46 0.97 37.04
N ASP A 72 6.88 2.17 37.43
CA ASP A 72 8.25 2.50 37.85
C ASP A 72 9.37 2.22 36.84
N THR A 73 9.01 2.09 35.54
CA THR A 73 9.95 1.95 34.44
C THR A 73 9.75 2.99 33.34
N ASP A 74 10.68 3.06 32.40
CA ASP A 74 10.58 3.80 31.14
C ASP A 74 9.93 2.97 30.01
N VAL A 75 9.38 1.79 30.33
CA VAL A 75 8.85 0.82 29.37
C VAL A 75 7.34 0.99 29.18
N TRP A 76 6.94 1.13 27.92
CA TRP A 76 5.56 0.99 27.49
C TRP A 76 5.41 -0.25 26.62
N GLN A 77 4.32 -1.00 26.80
CA GLN A 77 4.05 -2.21 26.06
C GLN A 77 2.59 -2.33 25.62
N TRP A 78 2.39 -3.06 24.53
CA TRP A 78 1.10 -3.54 24.09
C TRP A 78 1.27 -4.94 23.52
N GLN A 79 0.27 -5.80 23.68
CA GLN A 79 0.26 -7.15 23.15
C GLN A 79 -0.97 -7.39 22.29
N GLY A 80 -0.77 -8.11 21.19
CA GLY A 80 -1.84 -8.57 20.31
C GLY A 80 -1.54 -9.94 19.73
N GLU A 81 -2.56 -10.55 19.18
CA GLU A 81 -2.44 -11.85 18.52
C GLU A 81 -2.51 -11.67 16.99
N PHE A 82 -1.57 -12.29 16.31
CA PHE A 82 -1.39 -12.17 14.86
C PHE A 82 -1.37 -13.55 14.22
N SER A 83 -1.90 -13.66 13.00
CA SER A 83 -1.76 -14.89 12.22
C SER A 83 -0.30 -15.09 11.80
N PRO A 84 0.11 -16.34 11.51
CA PRO A 84 1.48 -16.63 11.09
C PRO A 84 1.89 -15.97 9.77
N GLU A 85 0.93 -15.66 8.90
CA GLU A 85 1.14 -15.08 7.57
C GLU A 85 1.03 -13.55 7.55
N TRP A 86 0.71 -12.93 8.68
CA TRP A 86 0.42 -11.50 8.75
C TRP A 86 1.66 -10.64 8.47
N ARG A 87 1.44 -9.56 7.74
CA ARG A 87 2.43 -8.51 7.46
C ARG A 87 1.75 -7.15 7.50
N GLY A 88 2.42 -6.15 8.08
CA GLY A 88 1.89 -4.80 8.09
C GLY A 88 2.82 -3.77 8.69
N SER A 89 2.48 -2.51 8.46
CA SER A 89 3.15 -1.34 9.01
C SER A 89 2.57 -0.99 10.37
N TYR A 90 3.41 -0.44 11.24
CA TYR A 90 2.98 0.16 12.49
C TYR A 90 3.80 1.41 12.82
N CYS A 91 3.25 2.26 13.69
CA CYS A 91 3.96 3.40 14.24
C CYS A 91 3.45 3.71 15.65
N PHE A 92 4.25 4.47 16.39
CA PHE A 92 3.90 4.99 17.71
C PHE A 92 3.59 6.48 17.64
N ILE A 93 2.65 6.92 18.46
CA ILE A 93 2.33 8.34 18.61
C ILE A 93 2.30 8.66 20.10
N PRO A 94 3.45 9.04 20.69
CA PRO A 94 3.47 9.51 22.08
C PRO A 94 2.69 10.82 22.24
N SER A 95 1.90 10.93 23.30
CA SER A 95 1.10 12.09 23.59
C SER A 95 1.08 12.40 25.09
N ASP A 96 1.12 13.66 25.45
CA ASP A 96 0.93 14.17 26.81
C ASP A 96 -0.54 14.49 27.12
N ASN A 97 -1.44 14.28 26.14
CA ASN A 97 -2.88 14.47 26.26
C ASN A 97 -3.58 13.11 26.41
N GLU A 98 -4.51 13.02 27.35
CA GLU A 98 -5.36 11.84 27.53
C GLU A 98 -6.57 11.83 26.59
N ASN A 99 -6.94 12.98 26.04
CA ASN A 99 -8.17 13.21 25.28
C ASN A 99 -7.89 13.57 23.80
N ASP A 100 -7.02 12.79 23.16
CA ASP A 100 -6.70 12.99 21.73
C ASP A 100 -7.86 12.64 20.79
N PHE A 101 -8.77 11.80 21.26
CA PHE A 101 -9.98 11.40 20.53
C PHE A 101 -11.23 11.94 21.25
N ALA A 102 -12.25 12.29 20.46
CA ALA A 102 -13.56 12.64 21.00
C ALA A 102 -14.18 11.48 21.77
N SER A 103 -14.97 11.76 22.81
CA SER A 103 -15.63 10.74 23.65
C SER A 103 -16.46 9.74 22.86
N ALA A 104 -17.11 10.21 21.79
CA ALA A 104 -17.92 9.37 20.88
C ALA A 104 -17.13 8.18 20.24
N VAL A 105 -15.80 8.23 20.26
CA VAL A 105 -14.96 7.11 19.80
C VAL A 105 -14.98 5.94 20.80
N PHE A 106 -15.21 6.23 22.08
CA PHE A 106 -15.20 5.24 23.17
C PHE A 106 -16.59 4.84 23.65
N GLU A 107 -17.62 5.54 23.22
CA GLU A 107 -19.02 5.31 23.60
C GLU A 107 -19.71 4.34 22.63
N GLY A 108 -20.79 3.71 23.10
CA GLY A 108 -21.61 2.80 22.27
C GLY A 108 -20.95 1.46 21.94
N ALA A 109 -21.62 0.69 21.09
CA ALA A 109 -21.16 -0.63 20.66
C ALA A 109 -20.02 -0.56 19.62
N GLN A 110 -19.99 0.50 18.81
CA GLN A 110 -19.01 0.78 17.78
C GLN A 110 -18.52 2.22 17.90
N PRO A 111 -17.24 2.51 17.62
CA PRO A 111 -16.75 3.87 17.61
C PRO A 111 -17.42 4.69 16.51
N ASP A 112 -17.64 6.00 16.79
CA ASP A 112 -18.05 6.92 15.73
C ASP A 112 -16.95 7.01 14.67
N ARG A 113 -17.29 6.67 13.43
CA ARG A 113 -16.31 6.53 12.34
C ARG A 113 -15.69 7.87 11.92
N MET A 114 -16.47 8.93 11.93
CA MET A 114 -15.97 10.26 11.55
C MET A 114 -15.02 10.80 12.62
N ALA A 115 -15.42 10.70 13.90
CA ALA A 115 -14.60 11.10 15.02
C ALA A 115 -13.30 10.27 15.10
N LEU A 116 -13.37 8.96 14.84
CA LEU A 116 -12.20 8.09 14.79
C LEU A 116 -11.21 8.52 13.69
N ARG A 117 -11.69 8.76 12.48
CA ARG A 117 -10.85 9.23 11.37
C ARG A 117 -10.24 10.60 11.63
N GLU A 118 -11.02 11.51 12.21
CA GLU A 118 -10.55 12.85 12.57
C GLU A 118 -9.44 12.79 13.61
N GLY A 119 -9.59 11.97 14.64
CA GLY A 119 -8.55 11.75 15.66
C GLY A 119 -7.26 11.22 15.05
N TRP A 120 -7.32 10.16 14.25
CA TRP A 120 -6.14 9.64 13.58
C TRP A 120 -5.51 10.63 12.60
N ARG A 121 -6.32 11.40 11.87
CA ARG A 121 -5.82 12.44 10.96
C ARG A 121 -5.00 13.50 11.68
N LYS A 122 -5.38 13.87 12.89
CA LYS A 122 -4.64 14.83 13.73
C LYS A 122 -3.37 14.23 14.32
N LEU A 123 -3.40 12.96 14.71
CA LEU A 123 -2.29 12.30 15.38
C LEU A 123 -1.20 11.81 14.44
N LEU A 124 -1.55 11.25 13.29
CA LEU A 124 -0.60 10.61 12.36
C LEU A 124 0.56 11.51 11.89
N PRO A 125 0.40 12.83 11.72
CA PRO A 125 1.55 13.71 11.43
C PRO A 125 2.65 13.71 12.51
N HIS A 126 2.33 13.30 13.73
CA HIS A 126 3.24 13.19 14.87
C HIS A 126 3.77 11.76 15.08
N ALA A 127 3.46 10.84 14.18
CA ALA A 127 3.88 9.47 14.28
C ALA A 127 5.40 9.34 14.20
N VAL A 128 5.93 8.42 15.00
CA VAL A 128 7.34 8.02 14.98
C VAL A 128 7.46 6.54 14.63
N SER A 129 8.48 6.20 13.87
CA SER A 129 8.86 4.80 13.65
C SER A 129 9.40 4.21 14.96
N ASP A 130 9.41 2.89 15.04
CA ASP A 130 9.99 2.17 16.17
C ASP A 130 11.52 2.33 16.18
N PRO A 131 12.12 2.99 17.19
CA PRO A 131 13.56 3.16 17.25
C PRO A 131 14.33 1.84 17.38
N LEU A 132 13.68 0.78 17.84
CA LEU A 132 14.29 -0.55 18.00
C LEU A 132 14.27 -1.35 16.69
N ASN A 133 13.44 -0.97 15.72
CA ASN A 133 13.28 -1.70 14.47
C ASN A 133 14.00 -0.96 13.32
N PRO A 134 15.03 -1.59 12.72
CA PRO A 134 15.79 -0.95 11.62
C PRO A 134 14.99 -0.81 10.33
N GLN A 135 13.86 -1.52 10.18
CA GLN A 135 13.03 -1.48 8.98
C GLN A 135 11.96 -0.39 9.12
N SER A 136 12.25 0.78 8.57
CA SER A 136 11.33 1.93 8.58
C SER A 136 11.30 2.63 7.22
N TRP A 137 10.18 3.29 6.91
CA TRP A 137 10.01 4.14 5.72
C TRP A 137 8.94 5.21 5.98
N ARG A 138 8.77 6.12 5.02
CA ARG A 138 7.63 7.03 5.03
C ARG A 138 6.44 6.37 4.35
N GLY A 139 5.36 6.19 5.08
CA GLY A 139 4.10 5.68 4.57
C GLY A 139 3.50 6.56 3.48
N GLY A 140 2.49 6.09 2.77
CA GLY A 140 1.86 6.80 1.66
C GLY A 140 1.27 8.17 2.02
N ARG A 141 1.09 8.46 3.32
CA ARG A 141 0.67 9.76 3.86
C ARG A 141 1.83 10.60 4.41
N GLY A 142 3.06 10.16 4.20
CA GLY A 142 4.26 10.90 4.58
C GLY A 142 4.68 10.78 6.05
N HIS A 143 3.99 10.02 6.90
CA HIS A 143 4.42 9.75 8.27
C HIS A 143 5.35 8.52 8.34
N ALA A 144 6.19 8.49 9.40
CA ALA A 144 7.10 7.39 9.63
C ALA A 144 6.38 6.11 10.08
N VAL A 145 6.78 4.97 9.56
CA VAL A 145 6.27 3.65 9.92
C VAL A 145 7.40 2.62 9.97
N SER A 146 7.17 1.54 10.70
CA SER A 146 8.06 0.38 10.79
C SER A 146 7.35 -0.88 10.33
N ALA A 147 8.11 -1.91 9.95
CA ALA A 147 7.59 -3.18 9.45
C ALA A 147 7.45 -4.23 10.56
N LEU A 148 6.33 -4.95 10.54
CA LEU A 148 6.19 -6.22 11.23
C LEU A 148 5.81 -7.30 10.22
N GLU A 149 6.63 -8.34 10.13
CA GLU A 149 6.40 -9.50 9.27
C GLU A 149 6.43 -10.77 10.12
N MET A 150 5.34 -11.53 10.10
CA MET A 150 5.29 -12.81 10.80
C MET A 150 6.06 -13.88 10.03
N PRO A 151 6.52 -14.96 10.72
CA PRO A 151 7.44 -15.94 10.12
C PRO A 151 6.97 -16.61 8.84
N ASP A 152 5.66 -16.81 8.69
CA ASP A 152 5.06 -17.48 7.53
C ASP A 152 4.48 -16.48 6.51
N ALA A 153 4.77 -15.19 6.67
CA ALA A 153 4.35 -14.16 5.70
C ALA A 153 4.86 -14.51 4.30
N PRO A 154 4.03 -14.42 3.25
CA PRO A 154 4.42 -14.81 1.90
C PRO A 154 5.64 -14.06 1.39
N VAL A 155 6.52 -14.77 0.67
CA VAL A 155 7.68 -14.16 0.02
C VAL A 155 7.24 -13.04 -0.92
N GLN A 156 7.98 -11.95 -0.92
CA GLN A 156 7.77 -10.79 -1.80
C GLN A 156 8.84 -10.79 -2.88
N PRO A 157 8.53 -11.20 -4.12
CA PRO A 157 9.53 -11.36 -5.17
C PRO A 157 10.33 -10.08 -5.43
N GLY A 158 11.65 -10.18 -5.37
CA GLY A 158 12.59 -9.10 -5.65
C GLY A 158 12.86 -8.14 -4.49
N TRP A 159 12.04 -8.13 -3.43
CA TRP A 159 12.18 -7.21 -2.31
C TRP A 159 13.19 -7.66 -1.25
N ASP A 160 13.67 -8.89 -1.35
CA ASP A 160 14.75 -9.46 -0.55
C ASP A 160 16.16 -9.03 -1.00
N ARG A 161 16.28 -8.27 -2.08
CA ARG A 161 17.54 -7.83 -2.69
C ARG A 161 17.60 -6.31 -2.88
N PRO A 162 17.57 -5.53 -1.79
CA PRO A 162 17.52 -4.06 -1.87
C PRO A 162 18.78 -3.42 -2.49
N ASP A 163 19.91 -4.12 -2.45
CA ASP A 163 21.19 -3.64 -2.97
C ASP A 163 21.43 -4.01 -4.44
N THR A 164 20.42 -4.53 -5.13
CA THR A 164 20.56 -4.86 -6.57
C THR A 164 20.89 -3.61 -7.38
N PRO A 165 21.98 -3.59 -8.16
CA PRO A 165 22.32 -2.45 -9.03
C PRO A 165 21.28 -2.26 -10.14
N TYR A 166 21.00 -1.01 -10.45
CA TYR A 166 20.06 -0.62 -11.51
C TYR A 166 20.52 0.67 -12.19
N GLN A 167 20.05 0.90 -13.43
CA GLN A 167 20.21 2.19 -14.09
C GLN A 167 19.28 3.21 -13.45
N PRO A 168 19.75 4.41 -13.09
CA PRO A 168 18.88 5.42 -12.49
C PRO A 168 17.68 5.76 -13.39
N PRO A 169 16.49 5.96 -12.84
CA PRO A 169 15.35 6.44 -13.62
C PRO A 169 15.58 7.85 -14.12
N VAL A 170 14.95 8.19 -15.24
CA VAL A 170 14.86 9.57 -15.72
C VAL A 170 13.61 10.19 -15.10
N CYS A 171 13.75 11.31 -14.41
CA CYS A 171 12.62 12.09 -13.91
C CYS A 171 12.34 13.26 -14.86
N ILE A 172 11.15 13.29 -15.43
CA ILE A 172 10.68 14.37 -16.30
C ILE A 172 9.56 15.16 -15.63
N GLU A 173 9.36 16.38 -16.08
CA GLU A 173 8.18 17.17 -15.78
C GLU A 173 7.15 16.99 -16.91
N TRP A 174 5.96 16.53 -16.56
CA TRP A 174 4.85 16.45 -17.47
C TRP A 174 3.89 17.64 -17.25
N ASN A 175 3.84 18.52 -18.25
CA ASN A 175 2.88 19.61 -18.30
C ASN A 175 1.66 19.14 -19.08
N SER A 176 0.55 18.91 -18.38
CA SER A 176 -0.69 18.48 -18.99
C SER A 176 -1.58 19.68 -19.30
N GLU A 177 -1.86 19.90 -20.58
CA GLU A 177 -2.84 20.91 -21.01
C GLU A 177 -4.26 20.46 -20.62
N ARG A 178 -4.58 19.19 -20.83
CA ARG A 178 -5.91 18.63 -20.52
C ARG A 178 -6.24 18.72 -19.04
N LEU A 179 -5.27 18.42 -18.16
CA LEU A 179 -5.48 18.45 -16.71
C LEU A 179 -5.19 19.82 -16.09
N ASN A 180 -4.62 20.74 -16.88
CA ASN A 180 -4.20 22.07 -16.44
C ASN A 180 -3.32 22.03 -15.18
N ASN A 181 -2.35 21.13 -15.19
CA ASN A 181 -1.38 20.99 -14.12
C ASN A 181 -0.05 20.39 -14.63
N ARG A 182 0.92 20.35 -13.74
CA ARG A 182 2.23 19.74 -14.01
C ARG A 182 2.61 18.81 -12.87
N ARG A 183 3.34 17.75 -13.20
CA ARG A 183 3.83 16.77 -12.24
C ARG A 183 5.09 16.08 -12.70
N ARG A 184 5.77 15.46 -11.75
CA ARG A 184 6.91 14.60 -12.02
C ARG A 184 6.41 13.25 -12.56
N VAL A 185 7.21 12.70 -13.44
CA VAL A 185 7.02 11.33 -13.94
C VAL A 185 8.40 10.68 -14.01
N TRP A 186 8.54 9.50 -13.44
CA TRP A 186 9.79 8.73 -13.51
C TRP A 186 9.67 7.69 -14.61
N ILE A 187 10.68 7.62 -15.45
CA ILE A 187 10.81 6.62 -16.52
C ILE A 187 11.97 5.70 -16.12
N PHE A 188 11.66 4.46 -15.86
CA PHE A 188 12.61 3.43 -15.50
C PHE A 188 12.64 2.35 -16.57
N THR A 189 13.81 1.94 -16.99
CA THR A 189 13.98 0.95 -18.05
C THR A 189 14.83 -0.22 -17.59
N THR A 190 14.51 -1.42 -18.06
CA THR A 190 15.31 -2.62 -17.89
C THR A 190 15.60 -3.23 -19.26
N GLY A 191 16.80 -3.80 -19.41
CA GLY A 191 17.27 -4.33 -20.69
C GLY A 191 17.60 -3.26 -21.73
N ASP A 192 17.94 -3.72 -22.93
CA ASP A 192 18.30 -2.84 -24.03
C ASP A 192 17.07 -2.16 -24.66
N ASP A 193 17.34 -1.08 -25.39
CA ASP A 193 16.28 -0.36 -26.10
C ASP A 193 15.67 -1.22 -27.20
N ASP A 194 14.38 -1.50 -27.04
CA ASP A 194 13.59 -2.31 -27.98
C ASP A 194 12.16 -1.73 -28.04
N PRO A 195 11.65 -1.40 -29.24
CA PRO A 195 10.28 -0.94 -29.42
C PRO A 195 9.22 -1.99 -29.07
N GLY A 196 9.62 -3.25 -28.93
CA GLY A 196 8.75 -4.33 -28.47
C GLY A 196 8.67 -4.49 -26.96
N ARG A 197 9.46 -3.73 -26.16
CA ARG A 197 9.40 -3.83 -24.70
C ARG A 197 7.99 -3.56 -24.18
N PRO A 198 7.49 -4.34 -23.22
CA PRO A 198 6.23 -4.05 -22.55
C PRO A 198 6.33 -2.75 -21.70
N LEU A 199 5.18 -2.16 -21.47
CA LEU A 199 5.01 -0.94 -20.69
C LEU A 199 4.22 -1.24 -19.42
N ALA A 200 4.66 -0.70 -18.28
CA ALA A 200 3.87 -0.64 -17.06
C ALA A 200 3.70 0.81 -16.61
N VAL A 201 2.46 1.23 -16.45
CA VAL A 201 2.09 2.52 -15.86
C VAL A 201 1.74 2.29 -14.39
N LEU A 202 2.52 2.86 -13.48
CA LEU A 202 2.32 2.76 -12.05
C LEU A 202 1.80 4.09 -11.50
N LEU A 203 0.64 4.05 -10.88
CA LEU A 203 0.04 5.20 -10.20
C LEU A 203 0.68 5.41 -8.82
N ASP A 204 0.45 6.57 -8.20
CA ASP A 204 1.15 6.99 -6.98
C ASP A 204 2.68 6.88 -7.13
N GLY A 205 3.19 7.33 -8.25
CA GLY A 205 4.58 7.16 -8.66
C GLY A 205 5.59 7.73 -7.68
N GLN A 206 5.28 8.84 -6.99
CA GLN A 206 6.14 9.43 -5.97
C GLN A 206 6.40 8.48 -4.80
N PHE A 207 5.41 7.67 -4.44
CA PHE A 207 5.59 6.69 -3.37
C PHE A 207 6.55 5.57 -3.80
N TRP A 208 6.32 4.99 -4.97
CA TRP A 208 7.14 3.89 -5.51
C TRP A 208 8.50 4.33 -6.06
N ALA A 209 8.73 5.63 -6.20
CA ALA A 209 10.02 6.19 -6.58
C ALA A 209 10.86 6.60 -5.37
N GLU A 210 10.25 7.17 -4.33
CA GLU A 210 10.95 7.86 -3.26
C GLU A 210 10.74 7.22 -1.87
N SER A 211 9.53 6.83 -1.51
CA SER A 211 9.25 6.27 -0.17
C SER A 211 9.59 4.77 -0.08
N MET A 212 9.25 4.03 -1.11
CA MET A 212 9.53 2.59 -1.23
C MET A 212 9.99 2.30 -2.67
N PRO A 213 11.24 2.62 -3.03
CA PRO A 213 11.72 2.53 -4.39
C PRO A 213 11.63 1.11 -4.97
N VAL A 214 10.96 0.97 -6.12
CA VAL A 214 10.77 -0.33 -6.79
C VAL A 214 11.97 -0.75 -7.64
N TRP A 215 12.93 0.11 -7.85
CA TRP A 215 14.00 -0.08 -8.82
C TRP A 215 14.81 -1.36 -8.60
N PRO A 216 15.32 -1.63 -7.38
CA PRO A 216 16.09 -2.85 -7.13
C PRO A 216 15.28 -4.13 -7.37
N ALA A 217 14.01 -4.14 -6.96
CA ALA A 217 13.13 -5.30 -7.14
C ALA A 217 12.89 -5.60 -8.62
N LEU A 218 12.55 -4.60 -9.42
CA LEU A 218 12.34 -4.74 -10.85
C LEU A 218 13.61 -5.16 -11.59
N ALA A 219 14.75 -4.55 -11.25
CA ALA A 219 16.05 -4.92 -11.82
C ALA A 219 16.45 -6.36 -11.49
N SER A 220 16.28 -6.77 -10.24
CA SER A 220 16.56 -8.12 -9.77
C SER A 220 15.74 -9.17 -10.51
N LEU A 221 14.43 -8.97 -10.61
CA LEU A 221 13.51 -9.89 -11.27
C LEU A 221 13.76 -9.98 -12.79
N THR A 222 14.15 -8.86 -13.41
CA THR A 222 14.52 -8.86 -14.84
C THR A 222 15.81 -9.64 -15.07
N ARG A 223 16.82 -9.45 -14.21
CA ARG A 223 18.08 -10.20 -14.27
C ARG A 223 17.87 -11.70 -14.09
N ASP A 224 16.93 -12.08 -13.21
CA ASP A 224 16.58 -13.49 -12.97
C ASP A 224 15.69 -14.10 -14.06
N GLY A 225 15.33 -13.35 -15.10
CA GLY A 225 14.42 -13.79 -16.17
C GLY A 225 12.96 -13.99 -15.71
N LYS A 226 12.58 -13.42 -14.57
CA LYS A 226 11.21 -13.49 -14.03
C LYS A 226 10.32 -12.34 -14.50
N LEU A 227 10.92 -11.25 -14.95
CA LEU A 227 10.28 -10.16 -15.67
C LEU A 227 10.99 -9.96 -17.01
N PRO A 228 10.26 -9.62 -18.07
CA PRO A 228 10.89 -9.23 -19.33
C PRO A 228 11.59 -7.87 -19.19
N PRO A 229 12.57 -7.55 -20.06
CA PRO A 229 12.98 -6.16 -20.27
C PRO A 229 11.76 -5.28 -20.54
N ALA A 230 11.66 -4.14 -19.86
CA ALA A 230 10.43 -3.33 -19.85
C ALA A 230 10.70 -1.84 -19.65
N VAL A 231 9.68 -1.04 -19.92
CA VAL A 231 9.60 0.38 -19.58
C VAL A 231 8.54 0.59 -18.50
N TYR A 232 8.92 1.27 -17.42
CA TYR A 232 8.04 1.60 -16.30
C TYR A 232 7.86 3.10 -16.24
N VAL A 233 6.61 3.54 -16.16
CA VAL A 233 6.23 4.96 -16.08
C VAL A 233 5.51 5.17 -14.75
N LEU A 234 6.15 5.88 -13.83
CA LEU A 234 5.60 6.16 -12.50
C LEU A 234 5.07 7.59 -12.48
N ILE A 235 3.78 7.73 -12.30
CA ILE A 235 3.08 9.03 -12.37
C ILE A 235 2.85 9.57 -10.97
N ASP A 236 3.41 10.75 -10.68
CA ASP A 236 3.19 11.48 -9.42
C ASP A 236 1.71 11.86 -9.27
N ALA A 237 1.16 11.66 -8.10
CA ALA A 237 -0.22 12.04 -7.77
C ALA A 237 -0.37 13.55 -7.49
N ILE A 238 0.74 14.30 -7.40
CA ILE A 238 0.86 15.70 -6.97
C ILE A 238 0.55 15.83 -5.47
N ASP A 239 -0.71 15.73 -5.09
CA ASP A 239 -1.19 15.78 -3.72
C ASP A 239 -2.52 15.03 -3.57
N THR A 240 -3.04 15.01 -2.36
CA THR A 240 -4.29 14.30 -2.04
C THR A 240 -5.49 14.87 -2.80
N GLU A 241 -5.56 16.17 -3.01
CA GLU A 241 -6.67 16.82 -3.72
C GLU A 241 -6.68 16.44 -5.20
N HIS A 242 -5.55 16.58 -5.89
CA HIS A 242 -5.41 16.17 -7.29
C HIS A 242 -5.68 14.68 -7.45
N ARG A 243 -5.09 13.86 -6.58
CA ARG A 243 -5.30 12.42 -6.58
C ARG A 243 -6.77 12.04 -6.48
N SER A 244 -7.50 12.65 -5.55
CA SER A 244 -8.92 12.35 -5.32
C SER A 244 -9.83 12.79 -6.47
N ARG A 245 -9.41 13.77 -7.24
CA ARG A 245 -10.14 14.28 -8.41
C ARG A 245 -9.82 13.52 -9.69
N GLU A 246 -8.56 13.11 -9.87
CA GLU A 246 -8.06 12.58 -11.13
C GLU A 246 -8.14 11.05 -11.24
N LEU A 247 -7.92 10.32 -10.15
CA LEU A 247 -7.87 8.86 -10.22
C LEU A 247 -9.26 8.20 -10.26
N PRO A 248 -10.25 8.61 -9.44
CA PRO A 248 -11.54 7.92 -9.46
C PRO A 248 -12.32 8.15 -10.75
N CYS A 249 -12.27 7.19 -11.65
CA CYS A 249 -13.09 7.11 -12.88
C CYS A 249 -13.12 8.41 -13.69
N ASN A 250 -11.98 9.06 -13.83
CA ASN A 250 -11.85 10.31 -14.56
C ASN A 250 -11.29 10.06 -15.96
N PRO A 251 -12.10 10.26 -17.03
CA PRO A 251 -11.65 10.05 -18.41
C PRO A 251 -10.53 11.00 -18.83
N ASP A 252 -10.53 12.25 -18.35
CA ASP A 252 -9.53 13.25 -18.73
C ASP A 252 -8.13 12.87 -18.29
N PHE A 253 -7.99 12.24 -17.13
CA PHE A 253 -6.70 11.75 -16.68
C PHE A 253 -6.11 10.73 -17.66
N TRP A 254 -6.90 9.72 -18.05
CA TRP A 254 -6.43 8.67 -18.94
C TRP A 254 -6.27 9.13 -20.40
N LEU A 255 -7.07 10.07 -20.86
CA LEU A 255 -6.87 10.70 -22.16
C LEU A 255 -5.58 11.52 -22.16
N ALA A 256 -5.30 12.29 -21.10
CA ALA A 256 -4.04 13.00 -20.95
C ALA A 256 -2.83 12.05 -20.93
N VAL A 257 -2.92 10.91 -20.22
CA VAL A 257 -1.87 9.89 -20.23
C VAL A 257 -1.61 9.40 -21.64
N GLN A 258 -2.64 9.06 -22.40
CA GLN A 258 -2.50 8.49 -23.74
C GLN A 258 -2.04 9.52 -24.78
N GLU A 259 -2.60 10.72 -24.76
CA GLU A 259 -2.40 11.72 -25.80
C GLU A 259 -1.18 12.62 -25.56
N GLU A 260 -0.81 12.85 -24.29
CA GLU A 260 0.26 13.76 -23.91
C GLU A 260 1.47 13.03 -23.34
N LEU A 261 1.27 12.22 -22.28
CA LEU A 261 2.37 11.62 -21.53
C LEU A 261 3.09 10.50 -22.29
N LEU A 262 2.37 9.50 -22.74
CA LEU A 262 3.00 8.33 -23.39
C LEU A 262 3.78 8.68 -24.66
N PRO A 263 3.32 9.61 -25.54
CA PRO A 263 4.14 10.12 -26.62
C PRO A 263 5.44 10.79 -26.16
N GLN A 264 5.38 11.57 -25.07
CA GLN A 264 6.58 12.18 -24.47
C GLN A 264 7.54 11.12 -23.94
N VAL A 265 7.03 10.11 -23.25
CA VAL A 265 7.86 8.99 -22.72
C VAL A 265 8.57 8.25 -23.83
N LYS A 266 7.94 8.04 -24.98
CA LYS A 266 8.58 7.37 -26.14
C LYS A 266 9.81 8.07 -26.66
N THR A 267 9.94 9.39 -26.44
CA THR A 267 11.16 10.12 -26.81
C THR A 267 12.35 9.77 -25.94
N PHE A 268 12.13 9.21 -24.74
CA PHE A 268 13.18 8.78 -23.82
C PHE A 268 13.46 7.28 -23.91
N ALA A 269 12.41 6.48 -24.10
CA ALA A 269 12.53 5.02 -24.12
C ALA A 269 11.46 4.40 -25.07
N PRO A 270 11.87 3.58 -26.04
CA PRO A 270 10.90 2.90 -26.90
C PRO A 270 10.18 1.77 -26.15
N PHE A 271 8.90 1.62 -26.42
CA PHE A 271 8.04 0.56 -25.90
C PHE A 271 6.90 0.20 -26.86
N SER A 272 6.27 -0.93 -26.62
CA SER A 272 5.15 -1.45 -27.42
C SER A 272 3.85 -0.69 -27.12
N ASP A 273 3.06 -0.43 -28.15
CA ASP A 273 1.69 0.10 -28.03
C ASP A 273 0.63 -0.99 -27.87
N ARG A 274 1.02 -2.26 -27.90
CA ARG A 274 0.09 -3.38 -27.80
C ARG A 274 -0.54 -3.43 -26.41
N ALA A 275 -1.86 -3.60 -26.37
CA ALA A 275 -2.63 -3.67 -25.16
C ALA A 275 -2.21 -4.88 -24.28
N ASP A 276 -1.95 -6.02 -24.87
CA ASP A 276 -1.52 -7.26 -24.19
C ASP A 276 -0.11 -7.17 -23.61
N ARG A 277 0.64 -6.10 -23.91
CA ARG A 277 1.95 -5.77 -23.35
C ARG A 277 1.93 -4.55 -22.43
N THR A 278 0.77 -3.96 -22.19
CA THR A 278 0.65 -2.77 -21.37
C THR A 278 -0.09 -3.07 -20.07
N VAL A 279 0.61 -2.90 -18.96
CA VAL A 279 0.05 -3.01 -17.60
C VAL A 279 -0.27 -1.63 -17.05
N VAL A 280 -1.43 -1.49 -16.43
CA VAL A 280 -1.75 -0.38 -15.54
C VAL A 280 -1.88 -0.93 -14.13
N ALA A 281 -1.14 -0.35 -13.19
CA ALA A 281 -1.09 -0.80 -11.80
C ALA A 281 -1.36 0.34 -10.83
N GLY A 282 -2.15 0.06 -9.81
CA GLY A 282 -2.41 1.02 -8.76
C GLY A 282 -3.06 0.41 -7.52
N GLN A 283 -3.09 1.20 -6.46
CA GLN A 283 -3.61 0.83 -5.15
C GLN A 283 -4.70 1.81 -4.73
N SER A 284 -5.72 1.33 -4.02
CA SER A 284 -6.80 2.18 -3.53
C SER A 284 -7.54 2.89 -4.68
N PHE A 285 -7.58 4.22 -4.71
CA PHE A 285 -8.05 4.95 -5.90
C PHE A 285 -7.28 4.60 -7.16
N GLY A 286 -5.98 4.30 -7.02
CA GLY A 286 -5.18 3.82 -8.13
C GLY A 286 -5.60 2.45 -8.65
N GLY A 287 -6.04 1.55 -7.78
CA GLY A 287 -6.60 0.25 -8.17
C GLY A 287 -7.92 0.40 -8.94
N LEU A 288 -8.81 1.25 -8.44
CA LEU A 288 -10.04 1.64 -9.14
C LEU A 288 -9.74 2.24 -10.52
N SER A 289 -8.81 3.19 -10.57
CA SER A 289 -8.39 3.89 -11.81
C SER A 289 -7.78 2.92 -12.82
N SER A 290 -7.02 1.93 -12.38
CA SER A 290 -6.40 0.93 -13.24
C SER A 290 -7.45 0.07 -13.96
N LEU A 291 -8.44 -0.43 -13.24
CA LEU A 291 -9.53 -1.18 -13.85
C LEU A 291 -10.39 -0.29 -14.76
N TYR A 292 -10.67 0.94 -14.33
CA TYR A 292 -11.37 1.92 -15.16
C TYR A 292 -10.67 2.13 -16.50
N ALA A 293 -9.36 2.28 -16.51
CA ALA A 293 -8.57 2.42 -17.74
C ALA A 293 -8.74 1.23 -18.68
N GLY A 294 -8.64 0.00 -18.16
CA GLY A 294 -8.81 -1.21 -18.97
C GLY A 294 -10.24 -1.37 -19.51
N LEU A 295 -11.24 -1.08 -18.70
CA LEU A 295 -12.65 -1.18 -19.14
C LEU A 295 -13.03 -0.13 -20.19
N ASN A 296 -12.40 1.04 -20.22
CA ASN A 296 -12.71 2.11 -21.15
C ASN A 296 -11.79 2.16 -22.38
N TRP A 297 -10.53 1.73 -22.25
CA TRP A 297 -9.55 1.68 -23.33
C TRP A 297 -8.86 0.32 -23.42
N PRO A 298 -9.63 -0.78 -23.62
CA PRO A 298 -9.05 -2.14 -23.63
C PRO A 298 -8.07 -2.37 -24.79
N GLN A 299 -8.18 -1.58 -25.85
CA GLN A 299 -7.25 -1.62 -27.00
C GLN A 299 -5.89 -0.99 -26.68
N ARG A 300 -5.77 -0.25 -25.56
CA ARG A 300 -4.51 0.35 -25.12
C ARG A 300 -3.97 -0.26 -23.83
N PHE A 301 -4.86 -0.54 -22.88
CA PHE A 301 -4.54 -1.04 -21.55
C PHE A 301 -5.15 -2.43 -21.34
N GLY A 302 -4.46 -3.47 -21.80
CA GLY A 302 -4.98 -4.83 -21.79
C GLY A 302 -4.67 -5.63 -20.52
N CYS A 303 -3.76 -5.15 -19.70
CA CYS A 303 -3.34 -5.83 -18.47
C CYS A 303 -3.55 -4.92 -17.26
N ILE A 304 -4.27 -5.40 -16.24
CA ILE A 304 -4.67 -4.61 -15.08
C ILE A 304 -4.17 -5.26 -13.80
N LEU A 305 -3.49 -4.47 -12.97
CA LEU A 305 -3.08 -4.86 -11.62
C LEU A 305 -3.73 -3.89 -10.62
N SER A 306 -4.78 -4.34 -9.98
CA SER A 306 -5.54 -3.55 -9.01
C SER A 306 -5.37 -4.13 -7.61
N GLN A 307 -4.82 -3.33 -6.71
CA GLN A 307 -4.58 -3.73 -5.33
C GLN A 307 -5.41 -2.87 -4.38
N SER A 308 -6.22 -3.51 -3.53
CA SER A 308 -7.11 -2.83 -2.58
C SER A 308 -7.94 -1.73 -3.24
N GLY A 309 -8.48 -1.98 -4.42
CA GLY A 309 -9.19 -1.00 -5.22
C GLY A 309 -10.44 -0.45 -4.51
N SER A 310 -10.67 0.86 -4.67
CA SER A 310 -11.78 1.59 -4.02
C SER A 310 -13.11 1.38 -4.77
N TYR A 311 -13.52 0.13 -4.96
CA TYR A 311 -14.71 -0.23 -5.76
C TYR A 311 -16.04 0.13 -5.11
N TRP A 312 -16.00 0.69 -3.89
CA TRP A 312 -17.13 1.36 -3.25
C TRP A 312 -17.45 2.74 -3.84
N TRP A 313 -16.50 3.34 -4.57
CA TRP A 313 -16.66 4.70 -5.12
C TRP A 313 -17.82 4.79 -6.11
N PRO A 314 -18.65 5.84 -6.07
CA PRO A 314 -18.57 7.04 -5.22
C PRO A 314 -19.26 6.94 -3.86
N HIS A 315 -19.86 5.82 -3.51
CA HIS A 315 -20.68 5.62 -2.33
C HIS A 315 -19.86 5.18 -1.12
N ARG A 316 -19.42 6.14 -0.30
CA ARG A 316 -18.66 5.81 0.90
C ARG A 316 -19.50 5.06 1.95
N GLY A 317 -18.99 3.92 2.37
CA GLY A 317 -19.50 3.22 3.57
C GLY A 317 -20.67 2.33 3.30
N ALA A 318 -20.87 1.83 2.06
CA ALA A 318 -22.12 1.42 1.85
C ALA A 318 -22.58 0.01 1.68
N GLN A 319 -23.77 0.01 1.73
CA GLN A 319 -24.73 -0.98 1.29
C GLN A 319 -25.00 -0.89 -0.22
N GLN A 320 -24.32 -0.01 -0.93
CA GLN A 320 -24.46 0.19 -2.37
C GLN A 320 -23.18 -0.18 -3.09
N ASP A 321 -23.32 -0.82 -4.23
CA ASP A 321 -22.21 -1.09 -5.13
C ASP A 321 -21.62 0.20 -5.69
N GLY A 322 -20.32 0.21 -5.95
CA GLY A 322 -19.66 1.33 -6.62
C GLY A 322 -19.93 1.33 -8.12
N LEU A 323 -19.56 2.43 -8.78
CA LEU A 323 -19.85 2.69 -10.19
C LEU A 323 -19.45 1.56 -11.12
N LEU A 324 -18.22 1.02 -10.99
CA LEU A 324 -17.74 -0.02 -11.91
C LEU A 324 -18.47 -1.34 -11.71
N ILE A 325 -18.85 -1.66 -10.48
CA ILE A 325 -19.65 -2.85 -10.19
C ILE A 325 -21.04 -2.73 -10.84
N GLU A 326 -21.67 -1.56 -10.69
CA GLU A 326 -22.98 -1.28 -11.31
C GLU A 326 -22.92 -1.36 -12.84
N GLN A 327 -21.88 -0.77 -13.46
CA GLN A 327 -21.71 -0.80 -14.92
C GLN A 327 -21.48 -2.23 -15.46
N LEU A 328 -20.73 -3.05 -14.73
CA LEU A 328 -20.53 -4.45 -15.11
C LEU A 328 -21.83 -5.26 -14.98
N LYS A 329 -22.58 -5.08 -13.89
CA LYS A 329 -23.88 -5.71 -13.68
C LYS A 329 -24.90 -5.33 -14.76
N ALA A 330 -24.91 -4.07 -15.16
CA ALA A 330 -25.80 -3.56 -16.21
C ALA A 330 -25.36 -3.98 -17.63
N GLY A 331 -24.19 -4.59 -17.79
CA GLY A 331 -23.63 -4.92 -19.09
C GLY A 331 -23.13 -3.71 -19.89
N GLU A 332 -22.99 -2.54 -19.26
CA GLU A 332 -22.48 -1.31 -19.90
C GLU A 332 -20.97 -1.40 -20.17
N LYS A 333 -20.26 -2.19 -19.38
CA LYS A 333 -18.83 -2.47 -19.51
C LYS A 333 -18.59 -3.96 -19.56
N THR A 334 -17.51 -4.36 -20.25
CA THR A 334 -17.05 -5.75 -20.30
C THR A 334 -15.56 -5.82 -20.06
N ALA A 335 -15.16 -6.84 -19.30
CA ALA A 335 -13.75 -7.15 -19.04
C ALA A 335 -13.19 -8.20 -20.01
N ARG A 336 -13.97 -8.69 -20.95
CA ARG A 336 -13.54 -9.74 -21.89
C ARG A 336 -12.32 -9.29 -22.69
N GLY A 337 -11.31 -10.14 -22.70
CA GLY A 337 -10.04 -9.87 -23.38
C GLY A 337 -9.00 -9.14 -22.52
N LEU A 338 -9.37 -8.65 -21.32
CA LEU A 338 -8.42 -8.10 -20.37
C LEU A 338 -7.75 -9.21 -19.56
N ARG A 339 -6.50 -9.02 -19.18
CA ARG A 339 -5.82 -9.84 -18.18
C ARG A 339 -5.81 -9.04 -16.87
N ILE A 340 -6.41 -9.58 -15.81
CA ILE A 340 -6.65 -8.84 -14.58
C ILE A 340 -6.10 -9.62 -13.39
N VAL A 341 -5.29 -8.94 -12.58
CA VAL A 341 -4.91 -9.34 -11.24
C VAL A 341 -5.59 -8.42 -10.26
N LEU A 342 -6.38 -8.99 -9.36
CA LEU A 342 -6.97 -8.30 -8.21
C LEU A 342 -6.30 -8.78 -6.93
N GLU A 343 -5.98 -7.85 -6.05
CA GLU A 343 -5.49 -8.14 -4.70
C GLU A 343 -6.27 -7.32 -3.67
N ALA A 344 -6.54 -7.92 -2.52
CA ALA A 344 -7.06 -7.20 -1.36
C ALA A 344 -6.59 -7.83 -0.05
N GLY A 345 -6.46 -7.00 0.98
CA GLY A 345 -6.13 -7.42 2.34
C GLY A 345 -7.36 -7.87 3.12
N ARG A 346 -7.25 -9.00 3.81
CA ARG A 346 -8.35 -9.50 4.66
C ARG A 346 -8.67 -8.57 5.82
N ASN A 347 -7.71 -7.74 6.23
CA ASN A 347 -7.83 -6.85 7.36
C ASN A 347 -8.20 -5.41 6.96
N GLU A 348 -8.85 -5.23 5.83
CA GLU A 348 -9.48 -4.00 5.37
C GLU A 348 -10.96 -4.26 4.97
N PRO A 349 -11.86 -4.52 5.94
CA PRO A 349 -13.12 -5.21 5.72
C PRO A 349 -14.05 -4.58 4.69
N LEU A 350 -14.16 -3.25 4.64
CA LEU A 350 -14.99 -2.58 3.62
C LEU A 350 -14.38 -2.68 2.22
N ILE A 351 -13.09 -2.47 2.12
CA ILE A 351 -12.34 -2.55 0.86
C ILE A 351 -12.31 -4.00 0.38
N PHE A 352 -12.04 -4.94 1.27
CA PHE A 352 -12.06 -6.37 0.95
C PHE A 352 -13.40 -6.81 0.38
N ARG A 353 -14.50 -6.40 1.01
CA ARG A 353 -15.86 -6.69 0.56
C ARG A 353 -16.17 -6.12 -0.82
N ALA A 354 -15.76 -4.87 -1.07
CA ALA A 354 -15.91 -4.24 -2.38
C ALA A 354 -15.07 -4.95 -3.45
N ASN A 355 -13.87 -5.43 -3.10
CA ASN A 355 -13.02 -6.22 -4.00
C ASN A 355 -13.60 -7.61 -4.28
N GLN A 356 -14.21 -8.26 -3.31
CA GLN A 356 -14.96 -9.51 -3.55
C GLN A 356 -16.14 -9.29 -4.50
N ALA A 357 -16.83 -8.17 -4.37
CA ALA A 357 -17.97 -7.84 -5.24
C ALA A 357 -17.53 -7.60 -6.69
N ILE A 358 -16.47 -6.81 -6.92
CA ILE A 358 -15.96 -6.59 -8.27
C ILE A 358 -15.39 -7.89 -8.87
N PHE A 359 -14.68 -8.70 -8.06
CA PHE A 359 -14.19 -10.01 -8.50
C PHE A 359 -15.34 -10.89 -8.98
N ALA A 360 -16.45 -10.97 -8.25
CA ALA A 360 -17.59 -11.78 -8.62
C ALA A 360 -18.14 -11.40 -10.00
N GLU A 361 -18.29 -10.10 -10.28
CA GLU A 361 -18.77 -9.61 -11.57
C GLU A 361 -17.78 -9.90 -12.72
N LEU A 362 -16.51 -9.63 -12.50
CA LEU A 362 -15.47 -9.89 -13.50
C LEU A 362 -15.32 -11.39 -13.80
N HIS A 363 -15.38 -12.22 -12.78
CA HIS A 363 -15.23 -13.68 -12.88
C HIS A 363 -16.36 -14.34 -13.68
N THR A 364 -17.53 -13.74 -13.74
CA THR A 364 -18.62 -14.23 -14.62
C THR A 364 -18.29 -14.10 -16.11
N GLN A 365 -17.37 -13.22 -16.46
CA GLN A 365 -17.01 -12.92 -17.85
C GLN A 365 -15.75 -13.67 -18.31
N GLN A 366 -14.78 -13.88 -17.40
CA GLN A 366 -13.52 -14.54 -17.71
C GLN A 366 -12.76 -14.91 -16.42
N PRO A 367 -11.71 -15.77 -16.50
CA PRO A 367 -10.84 -16.04 -15.36
C PRO A 367 -10.13 -14.77 -14.88
N ILE A 368 -10.10 -14.57 -13.56
CA ILE A 368 -9.42 -13.46 -12.89
C ILE A 368 -8.39 -14.03 -11.92
N PHE A 369 -7.18 -13.45 -11.90
CA PHE A 369 -6.19 -13.75 -10.89
C PHE A 369 -6.57 -13.03 -9.60
N TRP A 370 -7.02 -13.79 -8.61
CA TRP A 370 -7.43 -13.26 -7.30
C TRP A 370 -6.40 -13.60 -6.24
N ARG A 371 -5.89 -12.58 -5.57
CA ARG A 371 -4.94 -12.70 -4.48
C ARG A 371 -5.50 -12.06 -3.22
N GLN A 372 -5.49 -12.82 -2.12
CA GLN A 372 -5.81 -12.32 -0.79
C GLN A 372 -4.54 -12.30 0.04
N VAL A 373 -4.33 -11.22 0.79
CA VAL A 373 -3.20 -11.09 1.70
C VAL A 373 -3.69 -10.97 3.13
N ASP A 374 -2.92 -11.50 4.06
CA ASP A 374 -3.19 -11.35 5.48
C ASP A 374 -2.52 -10.06 5.97
N GLY A 375 -3.24 -8.97 5.84
CA GLY A 375 -2.80 -7.62 6.11
C GLY A 375 -3.88 -6.60 5.80
N GLY A 376 -3.59 -5.33 6.05
CA GLY A 376 -4.48 -4.21 5.85
C GLY A 376 -4.20 -3.41 4.59
N HIS A 377 -4.68 -2.17 4.58
CA HIS A 377 -4.51 -1.18 3.51
C HIS A 377 -3.09 -0.60 3.56
N ASP A 378 -2.11 -1.35 3.06
CA ASP A 378 -0.70 -1.17 3.42
C ASP A 378 0.25 -1.43 2.25
N ALA A 379 1.13 -0.46 2.00
CA ALA A 379 2.17 -0.57 0.98
C ALA A 379 3.14 -1.74 1.24
N LEU A 380 3.37 -2.11 2.49
CA LEU A 380 4.19 -3.28 2.82
C LEU A 380 3.59 -4.58 2.28
N CYS A 381 2.26 -4.67 2.25
CA CYS A 381 1.56 -5.76 1.59
C CYS A 381 1.59 -5.60 0.07
N TRP A 382 1.30 -4.40 -0.42
CA TRP A 382 1.18 -4.14 -1.86
C TRP A 382 2.47 -4.35 -2.63
N ARG A 383 3.64 -4.06 -2.02
CA ARG A 383 4.93 -4.21 -2.72
C ARG A 383 5.13 -5.62 -3.27
N GLY A 384 4.80 -6.65 -2.50
CA GLY A 384 4.90 -8.05 -2.94
C GLY A 384 3.91 -8.40 -4.04
N GLY A 385 2.67 -7.91 -3.92
CA GLY A 385 1.64 -8.08 -4.94
C GLY A 385 1.92 -7.31 -6.22
N LEU A 386 2.60 -6.16 -6.12
CA LEU A 386 3.03 -5.39 -7.29
C LEU A 386 3.98 -6.22 -8.18
N THR A 387 5.04 -6.72 -7.61
CA THR A 387 6.01 -7.55 -8.38
C THR A 387 5.42 -8.89 -8.79
N GLN A 388 4.69 -9.56 -7.93
CA GLN A 388 4.02 -10.83 -8.26
C GLN A 388 2.96 -10.64 -9.36
N GLY A 389 2.21 -9.55 -9.32
CA GLY A 389 1.20 -9.23 -10.33
C GLY A 389 1.81 -8.94 -11.70
N LEU A 390 2.91 -8.18 -11.74
CA LEU A 390 3.66 -7.95 -12.98
C LEU A 390 4.18 -9.26 -13.58
N MET A 391 4.75 -10.15 -12.75
CA MET A 391 5.20 -11.48 -13.19
C MET A 391 4.04 -12.29 -13.77
N THR A 392 2.88 -12.27 -13.12
CA THR A 392 1.69 -12.98 -13.59
C THR A 392 1.17 -12.42 -14.91
N LEU A 393 1.07 -11.11 -15.04
CA LEU A 393 0.54 -10.45 -16.24
C LEU A 393 1.48 -10.59 -17.45
N TRP A 394 2.78 -10.56 -17.22
CA TRP A 394 3.78 -10.68 -18.29
C TRP A 394 4.37 -12.09 -18.46
N GLN A 395 3.87 -13.06 -17.73
CA GLN A 395 4.32 -14.45 -17.88
C GLN A 395 4.32 -14.95 -19.33
N PRO A 396 3.33 -14.62 -20.20
CA PRO A 396 3.37 -15.01 -21.60
C PRO A 396 4.49 -14.37 -22.44
N LEU A 397 5.18 -13.35 -21.92
CA LEU A 397 6.28 -12.64 -22.60
C LEU A 397 7.66 -13.17 -22.19
N ILE A 398 7.71 -14.12 -21.25
CA ILE A 398 8.93 -14.75 -20.77
C ILE A 398 9.14 -16.04 -21.57
N HIS A 399 10.28 -16.14 -22.26
CA HIS A 399 10.66 -17.28 -23.09
C HIS A 399 11.77 -18.09 -22.44
#